data_4c1c26a74d2da94ac6d14fdec8d6533b
#
_entry.id   4c1c26a74d2da94ac6d14fdec8d6533b
#
_cell.length_a   1.000
_cell.length_b   1.000
_cell.length_c   1.000
_cell.angle_alpha   90.00
_cell.angle_beta   90.00
_cell.angle_gamma   90.00
#
_symmetry.space_group_name_H-M   'P 1'
#
loop_
_entity.id
_entity.type
_entity.pdbx_description
1 polymer ?
#
loop_
_entity_poly.entity_id
_entity_poly.type
_entity_poly.pdbx_seq_one_letter_code
_entity_poly.pdbx_strand_id
1 'polypeptide(L)'
;MTEEELQARLEAVLPAADLHGVFVEECQDQDVRLRFSPATGAEWTTATLLSLVDTSLRAASGLEARVSHLHVTVLRPAQAADVIALSRVIRRDGDRVHAETWLFSHAVIEPMLHATATLVLAF
;
A
#
# COMPACT_ATOMS: atom_id res chain seq x y z
N MET A 1 -6.82 10.00 12.22
CA MET A 1 -7.37 8.64 12.09
C MET A 1 -6.48 7.66 12.84
N THR A 2 -7.08 6.77 13.61
CA THR A 2 -6.34 5.75 14.34
C THR A 2 -6.09 4.52 13.46
N GLU A 3 -5.20 3.66 13.91
CA GLU A 3 -4.93 2.39 13.23
C GLU A 3 -6.21 1.54 13.13
N GLU A 4 -7.00 1.52 14.19
CA GLU A 4 -8.25 0.76 14.23
C GLU A 4 -9.28 1.30 13.25
N GLU A 5 -9.39 2.62 13.13
CA GLU A 5 -10.30 3.25 12.19
C GLU A 5 -9.89 2.96 10.75
N LEU A 6 -8.61 3.05 10.43
CA LEU A 6 -8.11 2.75 9.09
C LEU A 6 -8.32 1.27 8.76
N GLN A 7 -8.04 0.36 9.71
CA GLN A 7 -8.26 -1.07 9.51
C GLN A 7 -9.73 -1.33 9.17
N ALA A 8 -10.64 -0.76 9.93
CA ALA A 8 -12.08 -0.95 9.69
C ALA A 8 -12.51 -0.40 8.33
N ARG A 9 -11.98 0.74 7.92
CA ARG A 9 -12.29 1.34 6.63
C ARG A 9 -11.74 0.52 5.46
N LEU A 10 -10.53 0.00 5.58
CA LEU A 10 -9.96 -0.88 4.57
C LEU A 10 -10.84 -2.11 4.37
N GLU A 11 -11.27 -2.72 5.45
CA GLU A 11 -12.14 -3.90 5.40
C GLU A 11 -13.52 -3.58 4.83
N ALA A 12 -14.01 -2.35 5.02
CA ALA A 12 -15.32 -1.94 4.51
C ALA A 12 -15.27 -1.54 3.03
N VAL A 13 -14.17 -0.96 2.57
CA VAL A 13 -14.07 -0.37 1.23
C VAL A 13 -13.52 -1.36 0.21
N LEU A 14 -12.55 -2.18 0.60
CA LEU A 14 -11.89 -3.11 -0.32
C LEU A 14 -12.55 -4.48 -0.32
N PRO A 15 -12.64 -5.13 -1.48
CA PRO A 15 -13.08 -6.53 -1.54
C PRO A 15 -12.14 -7.43 -0.74
N ALA A 16 -12.67 -8.47 -0.13
CA ALA A 16 -11.88 -9.40 0.66
C ALA A 16 -10.69 -9.98 -0.12
N ALA A 17 -10.87 -10.20 -1.42
CA ALA A 17 -9.80 -10.74 -2.28
C ALA A 17 -8.61 -9.78 -2.43
N ASP A 18 -8.82 -8.47 -2.22
CA ASP A 18 -7.77 -7.47 -2.38
C ASP A 18 -7.09 -7.08 -1.06
N LEU A 19 -7.59 -7.60 0.06
CA LEU A 19 -7.04 -7.26 1.39
C LEU A 19 -5.70 -7.91 1.67
N HIS A 20 -5.46 -9.10 1.13
CA HIS A 20 -4.20 -9.85 1.30
C HIS A 20 -3.73 -9.92 2.76
N GLY A 21 -4.67 -10.16 3.67
CA GLY A 21 -4.36 -10.26 5.09
C GLY A 21 -3.83 -8.96 5.69
N VAL A 22 -4.25 -7.81 5.18
CA VAL A 22 -3.74 -6.51 5.59
C VAL A 22 -3.94 -6.25 7.08
N PHE A 23 -2.90 -5.73 7.71
CA PHE A 23 -2.93 -5.27 9.09
C PHE A 23 -2.28 -3.88 9.16
N VAL A 24 -3.00 -2.92 9.73
CA VAL A 24 -2.49 -1.55 9.90
C VAL A 24 -1.61 -1.52 11.15
N GLU A 25 -0.30 -1.38 10.95
CA GLU A 25 0.66 -1.33 12.04
C GLU A 25 0.82 0.07 12.63
N GLU A 26 0.88 1.07 11.77
CA GLU A 26 0.98 2.47 12.18
C GLU A 26 0.16 3.34 11.22
N CYS A 27 -0.50 4.33 11.76
CA CYS A 27 -1.24 5.31 10.97
C CYS A 27 -1.03 6.68 11.60
N GLN A 28 -0.15 7.45 10.98
CA GLN A 28 0.05 8.85 11.33
C GLN A 28 -0.45 9.70 10.17
N ASP A 29 -0.54 11.01 10.41
CA ASP A 29 -1.02 11.92 9.39
C ASP A 29 -0.11 11.82 8.16
N GLN A 30 -0.66 11.33 7.03
CA GLN A 30 0.01 11.16 5.75
C GLN A 30 1.12 10.10 5.71
N ASP A 31 1.35 9.37 6.78
CA ASP A 31 2.30 8.26 6.85
C ASP A 31 1.60 7.03 7.37
N VAL A 32 1.70 5.92 6.64
CA VAL A 32 1.01 4.68 6.99
C VAL A 32 1.96 3.50 6.82
N ARG A 33 1.94 2.61 7.79
CA ARG A 33 2.66 1.35 7.72
C ARG A 33 1.67 0.19 7.76
N LEU A 34 1.68 -0.61 6.71
CA LEU A 34 0.81 -1.78 6.57
C LEU A 34 1.64 -3.05 6.50
N ARG A 35 1.06 -4.14 6.99
CA ARG A 35 1.62 -5.47 6.81
C ARG A 35 0.64 -6.30 6.00
N PHE A 36 1.14 -7.01 5.00
CA PHE A 36 0.37 -7.95 4.20
C PHE A 36 0.94 -9.34 4.35
N SER A 37 0.08 -10.34 4.39
CA SER A 37 0.48 -11.74 4.52
C SER A 37 0.08 -12.52 3.28
N PRO A 38 0.98 -13.36 2.72
CA PRO A 38 0.60 -14.19 1.58
C PRO A 38 -0.38 -15.27 2.03
N ALA A 39 -1.25 -15.69 1.12
CA ALA A 39 -2.08 -16.86 1.38
C ALA A 39 -1.17 -18.09 1.56
N THR A 40 -1.60 -19.05 2.36
CA THR A 40 -0.81 -20.25 2.66
C THR A 40 -0.39 -20.94 1.35
N GLY A 41 0.92 -21.10 1.17
CA GLY A 41 1.49 -21.72 -0.01
C GLY A 41 1.50 -20.85 -1.26
N ALA A 42 1.03 -19.60 -1.18
CA ALA A 42 1.03 -18.69 -2.32
C ALA A 42 2.30 -17.84 -2.36
N GLU A 43 2.73 -17.53 -3.57
CA GLU A 43 3.83 -16.60 -3.80
C GLU A 43 3.25 -15.24 -4.20
N TRP A 44 4.01 -14.19 -3.90
CA TRP A 44 3.67 -12.86 -4.38
C TRP A 44 3.97 -12.76 -5.87
N THR A 45 2.94 -12.56 -6.68
CA THR A 45 3.11 -12.31 -8.12
C THR A 45 3.22 -10.80 -8.34
N THR A 46 3.67 -10.39 -9.52
CA THR A 46 3.71 -8.97 -9.88
C THR A 46 2.33 -8.34 -9.74
N ALA A 47 1.29 -9.04 -10.18
CA ALA A 47 -0.08 -8.51 -10.08
C ALA A 47 -0.50 -8.30 -8.62
N THR A 48 -0.19 -9.25 -7.72
CA THR A 48 -0.52 -9.09 -6.31
C THR A 48 0.30 -7.98 -5.66
N LEU A 49 1.56 -7.83 -6.01
CA LEU A 49 2.39 -6.73 -5.50
C LEU A 49 1.83 -5.38 -5.94
N LEU A 50 1.36 -5.25 -7.17
CA LEU A 50 0.71 -4.03 -7.63
C LEU A 50 -0.59 -3.74 -6.86
N SER A 51 -1.32 -4.78 -6.48
CA SER A 51 -2.49 -4.64 -5.62
C SER A 51 -2.10 -4.09 -4.25
N LEU A 52 -1.00 -4.57 -3.67
CA LEU A 52 -0.48 -4.04 -2.40
C LEU A 52 -0.06 -2.58 -2.53
N VAL A 53 0.56 -2.21 -3.66
CA VAL A 53 0.94 -0.83 -3.95
C VAL A 53 -0.29 0.07 -3.99
N ASP A 54 -1.34 -0.33 -4.70
CA ASP A 54 -2.57 0.46 -4.81
C ASP A 54 -3.21 0.67 -3.43
N THR A 55 -3.37 -0.40 -2.67
CA THR A 55 -3.93 -0.34 -1.32
C THR A 55 -3.11 0.60 -0.42
N SER A 56 -1.79 0.47 -0.46
CA SER A 56 -0.89 1.24 0.39
C SER A 56 -0.91 2.73 0.06
N LEU A 57 -0.91 3.06 -1.23
CA LEU A 57 -0.99 4.46 -1.68
C LEU A 57 -2.31 5.09 -1.26
N ARG A 58 -3.41 4.36 -1.40
CA ARG A 58 -4.74 4.85 -1.03
C ARG A 58 -4.89 4.96 0.48
N ALA A 59 -4.27 4.08 1.24
CA ALA A 59 -4.30 4.16 2.70
C ALA A 59 -3.67 5.46 3.20
N ALA A 60 -2.60 5.92 2.58
CA ALA A 60 -1.93 7.18 2.93
C ALA A 60 -2.63 8.41 2.37
N SER A 61 -3.15 8.31 1.14
CA SER A 61 -3.70 9.45 0.39
C SER A 61 -5.18 9.68 0.63
N GLY A 62 -5.93 8.61 0.82
CA GLY A 62 -7.39 8.59 0.94
C GLY A 62 -7.94 7.39 0.21
N LEU A 63 -8.79 6.60 0.86
CA LEU A 63 -9.27 5.33 0.31
C LEU A 63 -10.11 5.50 -0.95
N GLU A 64 -10.66 6.69 -1.16
CA GLU A 64 -11.48 7.01 -2.32
C GLU A 64 -10.67 7.57 -3.48
N ALA A 65 -9.38 7.82 -3.26
CA ALA A 65 -8.50 8.32 -4.30
C ALA A 65 -8.25 7.24 -5.35
N ARG A 66 -7.98 7.67 -6.57
CA ARG A 66 -7.67 6.78 -7.70
C ARG A 66 -6.28 7.10 -8.23
N VAL A 67 -5.50 6.07 -8.49
CA VAL A 67 -4.20 6.23 -9.12
C VAL A 67 -4.40 6.66 -10.57
N SER A 68 -3.84 7.80 -10.95
CA SER A 68 -3.87 8.28 -12.33
C SER A 68 -2.54 8.03 -13.05
N HIS A 69 -1.43 8.08 -12.31
CA HIS A 69 -0.11 7.78 -12.83
C HIS A 69 0.63 6.93 -11.79
N LEU A 70 1.33 5.93 -12.27
CA LEU A 70 2.06 5.01 -11.40
C LEU A 70 3.42 4.69 -12.03
N HIS A 71 4.47 4.84 -11.25
CA HIS A 71 5.81 4.43 -11.62
C HIS A 71 6.30 3.43 -10.58
N VAL A 72 6.64 2.23 -11.04
CA VAL A 72 7.08 1.13 -10.16
C VAL A 72 8.47 0.69 -10.56
N THR A 73 9.35 0.57 -9.58
CA THR A 73 10.68 0.01 -9.75
C THR A 73 10.79 -1.24 -8.88
N VAL A 74 11.01 -2.38 -9.50
CA VAL A 74 11.26 -3.63 -8.78
C VAL A 74 12.75 -3.71 -8.51
N LEU A 75 13.11 -3.76 -7.23
CA LEU A 75 14.51 -3.72 -6.80
C LEU A 75 15.05 -5.11 -6.49
N ARG A 76 14.18 -6.00 -6.00
CA ARG A 76 14.54 -7.36 -5.60
C ARG A 76 13.38 -8.30 -5.85
N PRO A 77 13.62 -9.60 -6.06
CA PRO A 77 12.53 -10.57 -6.16
C PRO A 77 11.71 -10.63 -4.86
N ALA A 78 10.42 -10.88 -5.00
CA ALA A 78 9.54 -11.10 -3.85
C ALA A 78 9.85 -12.45 -3.21
N GLN A 79 9.73 -12.49 -1.89
CA GLN A 79 9.90 -13.73 -1.12
C GLN A 79 8.54 -14.17 -0.57
N ALA A 80 8.42 -15.46 -0.25
CA ALA A 80 7.21 -16.03 0.34
C ALA A 80 7.14 -15.68 1.84
N ALA A 81 6.99 -14.39 2.15
CA ALA A 81 6.99 -13.86 3.50
C ALA A 81 6.06 -12.64 3.54
N ASP A 82 5.73 -12.18 4.74
CA ASP A 82 4.95 -10.97 4.91
C ASP A 82 5.65 -9.79 4.24
N VAL A 83 4.86 -8.87 3.71
CA VAL A 83 5.34 -7.65 3.10
C VAL A 83 4.95 -6.47 3.98
N ILE A 84 5.92 -5.62 4.26
CA ILE A 84 5.69 -4.36 4.97
C ILE A 84 5.67 -3.23 3.94
N ALA A 85 4.60 -2.45 3.95
CA ALA A 85 4.46 -1.29 3.08
C ALA A 85 4.58 -0.01 3.91
N LEU A 86 5.52 0.83 3.53
CA LEU A 86 5.66 2.17 4.09
C LEU A 86 5.20 3.16 3.04
N SER A 87 4.10 3.85 3.30
CA SER A 87 3.49 4.77 2.35
C SER A 87 3.39 6.15 2.95
N ARG A 88 3.62 7.16 2.13
CA ARG A 88 3.45 8.54 2.58
C ARG A 88 2.99 9.43 1.45
N VAL A 89 2.30 10.49 1.83
CA VAL A 89 1.97 11.57 0.93
C VAL A 89 3.19 12.51 0.84
N ILE A 90 3.63 12.76 -0.39
CA ILE A 90 4.75 13.68 -0.64
C ILE A 90 4.21 15.10 -0.73
N ARG A 91 3.09 15.29 -1.45
CA ARG A 91 2.53 16.61 -1.66
C ARG A 91 1.05 16.49 -2.05
N ARG A 92 0.24 17.42 -1.56
CA ARG A 92 -1.14 17.61 -2.00
C ARG A 92 -1.22 18.87 -2.83
N ASP A 93 -1.94 18.80 -3.93
CA ASP A 93 -2.05 19.89 -4.89
C ASP A 93 -3.47 19.88 -5.48
N GLY A 94 -4.39 20.59 -4.80
CA GLY A 94 -5.80 20.59 -5.17
C GLY A 94 -6.42 19.21 -4.96
N ASP A 95 -6.97 18.67 -6.05
CA ASP A 95 -7.57 17.33 -6.07
C ASP A 95 -6.55 16.22 -6.34
N ARG A 96 -5.27 16.57 -6.50
CA ARG A 96 -4.21 15.62 -6.78
C ARG A 96 -3.34 15.39 -5.57
N VAL A 97 -2.91 14.16 -5.40
CA VAL A 97 -2.03 13.75 -4.31
C VAL A 97 -0.84 13.04 -4.92
N HIS A 98 0.37 13.48 -4.57
CA HIS A 98 1.59 12.81 -4.95
C HIS A 98 2.05 12.00 -3.75
N ALA A 99 2.21 10.70 -3.94
CA ALA A 99 2.51 9.77 -2.87
C ALA A 99 3.54 8.73 -3.30
N GLU A 100 4.15 8.09 -2.33
CA GLU A 100 5.07 6.98 -2.60
C GLU A 100 4.83 5.85 -1.62
N THR A 101 5.22 4.66 -2.01
CA THR A 101 5.25 3.50 -1.14
C THR A 101 6.51 2.68 -1.37
N TRP A 102 7.06 2.16 -0.28
CA TRP A 102 8.15 1.21 -0.29
C TRP A 102 7.62 -0.12 0.22
N LEU A 103 7.87 -1.19 -0.51
CA LEU A 103 7.55 -2.54 -0.05
C LEU A 103 8.84 -3.24 0.39
N PHE A 104 8.78 -3.83 1.58
CA PHE A 104 9.88 -4.59 2.16
C PHE A 104 9.40 -6.01 2.43
N SER A 105 10.26 -6.99 2.18
CA SER A 105 10.01 -8.32 2.71
C SER A 105 10.31 -8.31 4.20
N HIS A 106 9.43 -8.88 5.00
CA HIS A 106 9.65 -8.98 6.45
C HIS A 106 10.93 -9.76 6.78
N ALA A 107 11.36 -10.64 5.89
CA ALA A 107 12.56 -11.44 6.08
C ALA A 107 13.85 -10.70 5.72
N VAL A 108 13.77 -9.56 5.04
CA VAL A 108 14.92 -8.81 4.52
C VAL A 108 14.71 -7.32 4.76
N ILE A 109 15.70 -6.65 5.34
CA ILE A 109 15.61 -5.22 5.67
C ILE A 109 15.59 -4.34 4.41
N GLU A 110 16.12 -4.82 3.29
CA GLU A 110 16.23 -4.03 2.07
C GLU A 110 14.91 -3.96 1.31
N PRO A 111 14.59 -2.80 0.72
CA PRO A 111 13.34 -2.66 -0.04
C PRO A 111 13.36 -3.55 -1.29
N MET A 112 12.23 -4.16 -1.58
CA MET A 112 12.08 -4.99 -2.77
C MET A 112 11.35 -4.26 -3.90
N LEU A 113 10.62 -3.19 -3.59
CA LEU A 113 9.89 -2.43 -4.59
C LEU A 113 9.68 -1.00 -4.11
N HIS A 114 9.79 -0.06 -5.03
CA HIS A 114 9.44 1.34 -4.79
C HIS A 114 8.45 1.81 -5.84
N ALA A 115 7.43 2.53 -5.41
CA ALA A 115 6.44 3.09 -6.32
C ALA A 115 6.17 4.55 -5.97
N THR A 116 6.06 5.37 -6.99
CA THR A 116 5.55 6.74 -6.89
C THR A 116 4.29 6.85 -7.70
N ALA A 117 3.37 7.68 -7.25
CA ALA A 117 2.09 7.81 -7.93
C ALA A 117 1.52 9.20 -7.78
N THR A 118 0.70 9.56 -8.75
CA THR A 118 -0.24 10.65 -8.64
C THR A 118 -1.62 10.04 -8.50
N LEU A 119 -2.36 10.45 -7.48
CA LEU A 119 -3.71 10.01 -7.25
C LEU A 119 -4.65 11.21 -7.40
N VAL A 120 -5.85 10.95 -7.83
CA VAL A 120 -6.90 11.96 -7.96
C VAL A 120 -7.97 11.62 -6.95
N LEU A 121 -8.36 12.63 -6.16
CA LEU A 121 -9.46 12.48 -5.22
C LEU A 121 -10.75 12.37 -6.02
N ALA A 122 -11.50 11.30 -5.79
CA ALA A 122 -12.75 11.06 -6.50
C ALA A 122 -13.89 11.90 -5.89
N PHE A 123 -14.74 12.38 -6.74
CA PHE A 123 -15.92 13.15 -6.34
C PHE A 123 -17.17 12.52 -6.94
#